data_310d91951603c12062befa6ad0455574
#
_entry.id   310d91951603c12062befa6ad0455574
#
_cell.length_a   1.000
_cell.length_b   1.000
_cell.length_c   1.000
_cell.angle_alpha   90.00
_cell.angle_beta   90.00
_cell.angle_gamma   90.00
#
_symmetry.space_group_name_H-M   'P 1'
#
loop_
_entity.id
_entity.type
_entity.pdbx_description
1 polymer ?
#
loop_
_entity_poly.entity_id
_entity_poly.type
_entity_poly.pdbx_seq_one_letter_code
_entity_poly.pdbx_strand_id
1 'polypeptide(L)'
;MADNYLETRYAQAFENNGGARVSTRPSIDSWLKRECESADRDSSYKVHSLQVEALIRTLRIAFPKAKASYDTCPGDGSLALELLMDSEFDAGRAFQIVALKASEMGLRTSLKEGSGGKVLMEVFK
;
A
#
# COMPACT_ATOMS: atom_id res chain seq x y z
N MET A 1 -12.78 -9.41 3.69
CA MET A 1 -12.71 -8.29 2.75
C MET A 1 -11.31 -7.74 2.71
N ALA A 2 -10.80 -7.47 1.51
CA ALA A 2 -9.45 -6.96 1.35
C ALA A 2 -9.22 -5.64 2.10
N ASP A 3 -10.26 -4.82 2.23
CA ASP A 3 -10.18 -3.52 2.87
C ASP A 3 -9.79 -3.58 4.34
N ASN A 4 -10.05 -4.71 4.99
CA ASN A 4 -9.78 -4.88 6.42
C ASN A 4 -8.54 -5.71 6.72
N TYR A 5 -7.82 -6.11 5.67
CA TYR A 5 -6.67 -6.98 5.85
C TYR A 5 -5.59 -6.36 6.75
N LEU A 6 -5.20 -5.13 6.44
CA LEU A 6 -4.18 -4.43 7.21
C LEU A 6 -4.62 -4.17 8.65
N GLU A 7 -5.87 -3.73 8.82
CA GLU A 7 -6.45 -3.49 10.13
C GLU A 7 -6.49 -4.77 10.96
N THR A 8 -6.89 -5.88 10.34
CA THR A 8 -6.94 -7.18 11.00
C THR A 8 -5.56 -7.64 11.45
N ARG A 9 -4.54 -7.49 10.57
CA ARG A 9 -3.17 -7.85 10.91
C ARG A 9 -2.64 -7.02 12.07
N TYR A 10 -2.93 -5.73 12.05
CA TYR A 10 -2.52 -4.83 13.14
C TYR A 10 -3.18 -5.25 14.46
N ALA A 11 -4.48 -5.50 14.46
CA ALA A 11 -5.19 -5.93 15.67
C ALA A 11 -4.64 -7.25 16.21
N GLN A 12 -4.45 -8.24 15.34
CA GLN A 12 -3.93 -9.55 15.72
C GLN A 12 -2.53 -9.46 16.34
N ALA A 13 -1.70 -8.56 15.86
CA ALA A 13 -0.35 -8.38 16.39
C ALA A 13 -0.34 -8.01 17.87
N PHE A 14 -1.41 -7.38 18.37
CA PHE A 14 -1.50 -6.96 19.74
C PHE A 14 -2.45 -7.80 20.59
N GLU A 15 -3.43 -8.45 19.98
CA GLU A 15 -4.32 -9.36 20.69
C GLU A 15 -3.58 -10.58 21.22
N ASN A 16 -2.67 -11.12 20.43
CA ASN A 16 -1.95 -12.33 20.77
C ASN A 16 -0.95 -12.14 21.92
N ASN A 17 -0.81 -10.95 22.41
CA ASN A 17 0.05 -10.69 23.58
C ASN A 17 -0.69 -10.84 24.90
N GLY A 18 -1.81 -11.58 24.90
CA GLY A 18 -2.45 -11.96 26.14
C GLY A 18 -3.10 -10.81 26.90
N GLY A 19 -3.55 -9.81 26.23
CA GLY A 19 -4.17 -8.68 26.89
C GLY A 19 -3.23 -7.96 27.82
N ALA A 20 -1.96 -8.19 27.69
CA ALA A 20 -0.97 -7.46 28.46
C ALA A 20 -1.28 -6.00 28.31
N ARG A 21 -1.34 -5.34 29.39
CA ARG A 21 -1.59 -4.00 29.47
C ARG A 21 -0.69 -3.25 28.65
N VAL A 22 -0.86 -3.30 27.41
CA VAL A 22 -0.19 -2.42 26.51
C VAL A 22 -0.92 -1.12 26.62
N SER A 23 -0.44 -0.27 27.44
CA SER A 23 -1.02 1.03 27.60
C SER A 23 -0.84 1.86 26.33
N THR A 24 0.17 1.55 25.51
CA THR A 24 0.44 2.30 24.29
C THR A 24 0.70 1.35 23.14
N ARG A 25 -0.26 1.22 22.27
CA ARG A 25 -0.03 0.59 20.98
C ARG A 25 0.63 1.60 20.06
N PRO A 26 1.60 1.19 19.22
CA PRO A 26 2.08 2.07 18.17
C PRO A 26 0.96 2.37 17.20
N SER A 27 1.05 3.47 16.49
CA SER A 27 0.12 3.75 15.41
C SER A 27 0.24 2.65 14.36
N ILE A 28 -0.81 2.46 13.57
CA ILE A 28 -0.78 1.46 12.51
C ILE A 28 0.33 1.78 11.50
N ASP A 29 0.62 3.05 11.26
CA ASP A 29 1.69 3.47 10.35
C ASP A 29 3.07 3.12 10.90
N SER A 30 3.29 3.31 12.19
CA SER A 30 4.56 2.94 12.84
C SER A 30 4.75 1.43 12.86
N TRP A 31 3.68 0.70 13.15
CA TRP A 31 3.73 -0.76 13.13
C TRP A 31 4.03 -1.26 11.73
N LEU A 32 3.34 -0.71 10.71
CA LEU A 32 3.53 -1.07 9.31
C LEU A 32 4.97 -0.83 8.87
N LYS A 33 5.54 0.30 9.25
CA LYS A 33 6.92 0.62 8.92
C LYS A 33 7.87 -0.45 9.43
N ARG A 34 7.68 -0.90 10.67
CA ARG A 34 8.52 -1.96 11.25
C ARG A 34 8.32 -3.30 10.56
N GLU A 35 7.08 -3.63 10.20
CA GLU A 35 6.79 -4.86 9.46
C GLU A 35 7.45 -4.85 8.09
N CYS A 36 7.41 -3.72 7.38
CA CYS A 36 8.06 -3.59 6.09
C CYS A 36 9.57 -3.67 6.20
N GLU A 37 10.16 -3.06 7.22
CA GLU A 37 11.60 -3.14 7.47
C GLU A 37 12.03 -4.59 7.75
N SER A 38 11.21 -5.33 8.50
CA SER A 38 11.46 -6.73 8.76
C SER A 38 11.36 -7.57 7.48
N ALA A 39 10.34 -7.31 6.66
CA ALA A 39 10.15 -8.01 5.40
C ALA A 39 11.29 -7.73 4.40
N ASP A 40 11.84 -6.53 4.42
CA ASP A 40 12.95 -6.17 3.55
C ASP A 40 14.20 -7.00 3.78
N ARG A 41 14.39 -7.52 4.97
CA ARG A 41 15.52 -8.40 5.27
C ARG A 41 15.39 -9.73 4.54
N ASP A 42 14.14 -10.18 4.33
CA ASP A 42 13.86 -11.48 3.72
C ASP A 42 13.66 -11.39 2.22
N SER A 43 13.19 -10.24 1.71
CA SER A 43 12.86 -10.04 0.30
C SER A 43 13.19 -8.63 -0.16
N SER A 44 14.48 -8.34 -0.26
CA SER A 44 14.97 -6.99 -0.50
C SER A 44 14.52 -6.34 -1.80
N TYR A 45 14.13 -7.11 -2.81
CA TYR A 45 13.74 -6.58 -4.11
C TYR A 45 12.23 -6.67 -4.39
N LYS A 46 11.48 -7.36 -3.55
CA LYS A 46 10.06 -7.57 -3.78
C LYS A 46 9.20 -6.58 -2.99
N VAL A 47 8.12 -6.16 -3.61
CA VAL A 47 7.12 -5.37 -2.91
C VAL A 47 6.32 -6.30 -2.00
N HIS A 48 6.25 -5.97 -0.74
CA HIS A 48 5.56 -6.80 0.25
C HIS A 48 4.05 -6.55 0.20
N SER A 49 3.26 -7.59 0.47
CA SER A 49 1.80 -7.48 0.45
C SER A 49 1.25 -6.41 1.40
N LEU A 50 1.90 -6.21 2.54
CA LEU A 50 1.48 -5.15 3.47
C LEU A 50 1.72 -3.76 2.90
N GLN A 51 2.74 -3.58 2.07
CA GLN A 51 2.97 -2.32 1.39
C GLN A 51 1.86 -2.03 0.38
N VAL A 52 1.43 -3.05 -0.35
CA VAL A 52 0.32 -2.94 -1.30
C VAL A 52 -0.95 -2.53 -0.57
N GLU A 53 -1.28 -3.19 0.52
CA GLU A 53 -2.46 -2.88 1.31
C GLU A 53 -2.42 -1.46 1.86
N ALA A 54 -1.24 -1.00 2.27
CA ALA A 54 -1.06 0.37 2.75
C ALA A 54 -1.30 1.39 1.64
N LEU A 55 -0.82 1.13 0.44
CA LEU A 55 -1.05 2.00 -0.72
C LEU A 55 -2.54 2.10 -1.04
N ILE A 56 -3.22 0.96 -1.10
CA ILE A 56 -4.65 0.91 -1.40
C ILE A 56 -5.45 1.61 -0.29
N ARG A 57 -5.10 1.38 0.96
CA ARG A 57 -5.76 2.03 2.10
C ARG A 57 -5.62 3.54 2.02
N THR A 58 -4.42 4.03 1.76
CA THR A 58 -4.16 5.46 1.62
C THR A 58 -5.01 6.06 0.50
N LEU A 59 -5.08 5.36 -0.63
CA LEU A 59 -5.88 5.79 -1.76
C LEU A 59 -7.36 5.87 -1.41
N ARG A 60 -7.89 4.89 -0.71
CA ARG A 60 -9.31 4.84 -0.38
C ARG A 60 -9.74 5.87 0.65
N ILE A 61 -8.82 6.30 1.50
CA ILE A 61 -9.09 7.41 2.42
C ILE A 61 -9.34 8.70 1.63
N ALA A 62 -8.51 8.93 0.61
CA ALA A 62 -8.64 10.13 -0.23
C ALA A 62 -9.74 10.01 -1.28
N PHE A 63 -9.93 8.83 -1.83
CA PHE A 63 -10.89 8.58 -2.92
C PHE A 63 -11.70 7.31 -2.63
N PRO A 64 -12.76 7.41 -1.79
CA PRO A 64 -13.53 6.21 -1.39
C PRO A 64 -14.17 5.44 -2.54
N LYS A 65 -14.41 6.10 -3.67
CA LYS A 65 -15.04 5.46 -4.83
C LYS A 65 -14.04 4.88 -5.82
N ALA A 66 -12.74 5.09 -5.61
CA ALA A 66 -11.73 4.58 -6.51
C ALA A 66 -11.70 3.05 -6.48
N LYS A 67 -11.50 2.46 -7.65
CA LYS A 67 -11.30 1.01 -7.77
C LYS A 67 -9.84 0.75 -8.06
N ALA A 68 -9.27 -0.16 -7.29
CA ALA A 68 -7.87 -0.51 -7.42
C ALA A 68 -7.74 -2.01 -7.66
N SER A 69 -6.89 -2.39 -8.60
CA SER A 69 -6.49 -3.77 -8.80
C SER A 69 -4.98 -3.80 -9.03
N TYR A 70 -4.37 -4.94 -8.77
CA TYR A 70 -2.94 -5.06 -8.94
C TYR A 70 -2.53 -6.47 -9.35
N ASP A 71 -1.40 -6.55 -10.04
CA ASP A 71 -0.76 -7.81 -10.40
C ASP A 71 0.71 -7.73 -10.06
N THR A 72 1.27 -8.83 -9.60
CA THR A 72 2.71 -8.94 -9.38
C THR A 72 3.39 -9.25 -10.71
N CYS A 73 4.52 -8.60 -10.95
CA CYS A 73 5.30 -8.83 -12.16
C CYS A 73 6.29 -9.97 -11.93
N PRO A 74 6.20 -11.06 -12.69
CA PRO A 74 7.15 -12.16 -12.53
C PRO A 74 8.58 -11.72 -12.82
N GLY A 75 9.49 -12.19 -12.01
CA GLY A 75 10.91 -11.98 -12.24
C GLY A 75 11.55 -10.87 -11.43
N ASP A 76 10.96 -9.69 -11.39
CA ASP A 76 11.55 -8.55 -10.68
C ASP A 76 10.87 -8.19 -9.36
N GLY A 77 9.74 -8.83 -9.05
CA GLY A 77 9.04 -8.56 -7.81
C GLY A 77 8.33 -7.21 -7.75
N SER A 78 8.23 -6.52 -8.88
CA SER A 78 7.47 -5.27 -8.93
C SER A 78 5.97 -5.55 -8.97
N LEU A 79 5.19 -4.49 -8.83
CA LEU A 79 3.75 -4.56 -8.78
C LEU A 79 3.17 -3.60 -9.81
N ALA A 80 2.28 -4.10 -10.65
CA ALA A 80 1.51 -3.25 -11.56
C ALA A 80 0.19 -2.92 -10.86
N LEU A 81 -0.02 -1.65 -10.58
CA LEU A 81 -1.21 -1.16 -9.90
C LEU A 81 -2.07 -0.38 -10.88
N GLU A 82 -3.32 -0.80 -11.02
CA GLU A 82 -4.30 -0.13 -11.86
C GLU A 82 -5.35 0.53 -10.99
N LEU A 83 -5.57 1.80 -11.20
CA LEU A 83 -6.57 2.59 -10.47
C LEU A 83 -7.58 3.14 -11.46
N LEU A 84 -8.86 2.99 -11.15
CA LEU A 84 -9.93 3.59 -11.92
C LEU A 84 -10.53 4.71 -11.10
N MET A 85 -10.41 5.93 -11.60
CA MET A 85 -10.82 7.15 -10.93
C MET A 85 -12.02 7.77 -11.67
N ASP A 86 -12.70 8.71 -10.99
CA ASP A 86 -13.86 9.37 -11.59
C ASP A 86 -13.48 10.38 -12.68
N SER A 87 -12.27 10.93 -12.62
CA SER A 87 -11.83 11.93 -13.58
C SER A 87 -10.31 11.88 -13.76
N GLU A 88 -9.82 12.52 -14.82
CA GLU A 88 -8.39 12.62 -15.07
C GLU A 88 -7.70 13.46 -13.98
N PHE A 89 -8.39 14.46 -13.46
CA PHE A 89 -7.85 15.26 -12.36
C PHE A 89 -7.63 14.38 -11.12
N ASP A 90 -8.61 13.55 -10.78
CA ASP A 90 -8.49 12.63 -9.66
C ASP A 90 -7.42 11.57 -9.91
N ALA A 91 -7.27 11.14 -11.17
CA ALA A 91 -6.22 10.20 -11.53
C ALA A 91 -4.83 10.78 -11.27
N GLY A 92 -4.59 12.03 -11.65
CA GLY A 92 -3.31 12.69 -11.38
C GLY A 92 -3.03 12.83 -9.89
N ARG A 93 -4.04 13.22 -9.12
CA ARG A 93 -3.91 13.32 -7.67
C ARG A 93 -3.67 11.96 -7.02
N ALA A 94 -4.37 10.93 -7.50
CA ALA A 94 -4.19 9.57 -6.99
C ALA A 94 -2.78 9.08 -7.21
N PHE A 95 -2.20 9.33 -8.39
CA PHE A 95 -0.82 8.98 -8.65
C PHE A 95 0.13 9.67 -7.67
N GLN A 96 -0.05 10.96 -7.44
CA GLN A 96 0.78 11.73 -6.50
C GLN A 96 0.70 11.17 -5.08
N ILE A 97 -0.51 10.85 -4.63
CA ILE A 97 -0.73 10.30 -3.28
C ILE A 97 -0.05 8.94 -3.14
N VAL A 98 -0.22 8.06 -4.12
CA VAL A 98 0.41 6.74 -4.10
C VAL A 98 1.93 6.86 -4.17
N ALA A 99 2.45 7.74 -5.01
CA ALA A 99 3.88 7.94 -5.14
C ALA A 99 4.50 8.45 -3.83
N LEU A 100 3.84 9.38 -3.16
CA LEU A 100 4.30 9.89 -1.89
C LEU A 100 4.33 8.81 -0.82
N LYS A 101 3.24 8.03 -0.69
CA LYS A 101 3.18 6.95 0.28
C LYS A 101 4.20 5.86 -0.01
N ALA A 102 4.36 5.51 -1.27
CA ALA A 102 5.36 4.52 -1.69
C ALA A 102 6.77 4.99 -1.33
N SER A 103 7.07 6.25 -1.56
CA SER A 103 8.36 6.84 -1.19
C SER A 103 8.63 6.74 0.31
N GLU A 104 7.61 6.96 1.14
CA GLU A 104 7.72 6.83 2.59
C GLU A 104 8.06 5.40 3.01
N MET A 105 7.67 4.43 2.20
CA MET A 105 7.95 3.01 2.45
C MET A 105 9.20 2.50 1.74
N GLY A 106 9.98 3.39 1.14
CA GLY A 106 11.18 3.00 0.40
C GLY A 106 10.93 2.41 -0.97
N LEU A 107 9.75 2.65 -1.53
CA LEU A 107 9.37 2.16 -2.86
C LEU A 107 9.46 3.29 -3.87
N ARG A 108 9.63 2.91 -5.13
CA ARG A 108 9.60 3.84 -6.26
C ARG A 108 8.39 3.55 -7.11
N THR A 109 7.87 4.57 -7.76
CA THR A 109 6.71 4.45 -8.64
C THR A 109 7.03 5.02 -10.01
N SER A 110 6.44 4.43 -11.02
CA SER A 110 6.54 4.89 -12.40
C SER A 110 5.16 4.87 -13.02
N LEU A 111 4.75 5.97 -13.62
CA LEU A 111 3.48 6.02 -14.34
C LEU A 111 3.68 5.32 -15.67
N LYS A 112 2.96 4.21 -15.89
CA LYS A 112 3.07 3.47 -17.14
C LYS A 112 2.13 4.04 -18.19
N GLU A 113 0.91 4.30 -17.78
CA GLU A 113 -0.12 4.76 -18.70
C GLU A 113 -1.24 5.40 -17.89
N GLY A 114 -1.83 6.45 -18.40
CA GLY A 114 -2.93 7.09 -17.71
C GLY A 114 -3.71 7.95 -18.68
N SER A 115 -5.00 7.66 -18.83
CA SER A 115 -5.91 8.46 -19.66
C SER A 115 -7.34 8.14 -19.28
N GLY A 116 -8.24 9.09 -19.47
CA GLY A 116 -9.66 8.87 -19.24
C GLY A 116 -10.02 8.48 -17.81
N GLY A 117 -9.33 9.01 -16.81
CA GLY A 117 -9.59 8.67 -15.41
C GLY A 117 -8.92 7.38 -14.95
N LYS A 118 -8.17 6.72 -15.82
CA LYS A 118 -7.47 5.49 -15.48
C LYS A 118 -5.99 5.78 -15.22
N VAL A 119 -5.46 5.23 -14.15
CA VAL A 119 -4.03 5.33 -13.82
C VAL A 119 -3.45 3.93 -13.81
N LEU A 120 -2.41 3.73 -14.59
CA LEU A 120 -1.66 2.48 -14.58
C LEU A 120 -0.23 2.80 -14.17
N MET A 121 0.20 2.24 -13.08
CA MET A 121 1.53 2.53 -12.54
C MET A 121 2.24 1.27 -12.10
N GLU A 122 3.56 1.36 -12.05
CA GLU A 122 4.40 0.28 -11.56
C GLU A 122 5.04 0.72 -10.26
N VAL A 123 5.03 -0.17 -9.26
CA VAL A 123 5.63 0.07 -7.96
C VAL A 123 6.74 -0.95 -7.78
N PHE A 124 7.94 -0.49 -7.39
CA PHE A 124 9.11 -1.35 -7.26
C PHE A 124 10.07 -0.80 -6.21
N LYS A 125 11.00 -1.61 -5.82
CA LYS A 125 12.04 -1.20 -4.87
C LYS A 125 13.24 -0.54 -5.50
#